data_5aa3fcab8fd7c5827f501c50594427cb
#
_entry.id   5aa3fcab8fd7c5827f501c50594427cb
#
_cell.length_a   1.000
_cell.length_b   1.000
_cell.length_c   1.000
_cell.angle_alpha   90.00
_cell.angle_beta   90.00
_cell.angle_gamma   90.00
#
_symmetry.space_group_name_H-M   'P 1'
#
loop_
_entity.id
_entity.type
_entity.pdbx_description
1 polymer ?
#
loop_
_entity_poly.entity_id
_entity_poly.type
_entity_poly.pdbx_seq_one_letter_code
_entity_poly.pdbx_strand_id
1 'polypeptide(L)'
;MGQEESMFKFFLRWLDSWSLLNSSESNVIKSSKAIKDTQVQWLRIVPFILLHIACLAVFWVGVSWFSVAFMLAFYLIRMFAITGFFHRYLAHKTFQTSRPVQFFFLLIGTMSAQRGPLWWAAHHRYHHRFTDTEHDPHSSQHGFWYSHVGWFLNDQNFFTRKEVIKDWLKFPEIVWLDRFSLPVVLLTALSIYGFGEWLAVAYPSLGTSGLQLFVWGFVVSTILLIHATLCINSLAHLYGRRDFETDDNSRNNLFLSIITLGEGWHNNHHYYAGSTRQGFFWWQVDITYYILKIMSFLGLIWAIKPVPQRIYDMHKSHQLNLKMNRNKIKTEES
;
A
#
# COMPACT_ATOMS: atom_id res chain seq x y z
N MET A 1 -11.92 23.74 -33.50
CA MET A 1 -11.88 24.74 -32.40
C MET A 1 -11.84 23.96 -31.09
N GLY A 2 -10.63 23.74 -30.56
CA GLY A 2 -10.42 23.17 -29.24
C GLY A 2 -10.87 24.18 -28.18
N GLN A 3 -11.79 23.81 -27.31
CA GLN A 3 -12.14 24.62 -26.15
C GLN A 3 -10.91 24.72 -25.26
N GLU A 4 -10.38 25.94 -25.08
CA GLU A 4 -9.49 26.25 -23.98
C GLU A 4 -10.20 25.87 -22.67
N GLU A 5 -9.78 24.81 -22.08
CA GLU A 5 -10.27 24.42 -20.77
C GLU A 5 -9.86 25.50 -19.78
N SER A 6 -10.82 26.12 -19.08
CA SER A 6 -10.48 27.15 -18.12
C SER A 6 -9.54 26.54 -17.06
N MET A 7 -8.50 27.28 -16.65
CA MET A 7 -7.55 26.89 -15.60
C MET A 7 -8.28 26.35 -14.34
N PHE A 8 -9.45 26.90 -14.04
CA PHE A 8 -10.29 26.47 -12.94
C PHE A 8 -10.81 25.02 -13.11
N LYS A 9 -11.28 24.64 -14.33
CA LYS A 9 -11.70 23.25 -14.61
C LYS A 9 -10.52 22.28 -14.54
N PHE A 10 -9.33 22.71 -14.96
CA PHE A 10 -8.11 21.94 -14.83
C PHE A 10 -7.77 21.66 -13.36
N PHE A 11 -7.80 22.68 -12.48
CA PHE A 11 -7.57 22.49 -11.03
C PHE A 11 -8.63 21.63 -10.37
N LEU A 12 -9.91 21.77 -10.70
CA LEU A 12 -10.98 20.92 -10.17
C LEU A 12 -10.75 19.44 -10.53
N ARG A 13 -10.23 19.15 -11.71
CA ARG A 13 -9.88 17.77 -12.11
C ARG A 13 -8.74 17.17 -11.29
N TRP A 14 -7.79 17.98 -10.84
CA TRP A 14 -6.74 17.53 -9.94
C TRP A 14 -7.29 17.17 -8.55
N LEU A 15 -8.27 17.93 -8.06
CA LEU A 15 -8.87 17.69 -6.76
C LEU A 15 -9.80 16.48 -6.75
N ASP A 16 -10.50 16.21 -7.85
CA ASP A 16 -11.39 15.05 -8.01
C ASP A 16 -10.77 14.04 -8.99
N SER A 17 -10.17 12.98 -8.46
CA SER A 17 -9.49 11.96 -9.26
C SER A 17 -10.41 11.23 -10.25
N TRP A 18 -11.75 11.27 -10.06
CA TRP A 18 -12.73 10.65 -10.94
C TRP A 18 -13.21 11.59 -12.07
N SER A 19 -13.04 12.90 -11.94
CA SER A 19 -13.47 13.86 -12.98
C SER A 19 -12.64 13.74 -14.27
N LEU A 20 -11.46 13.13 -14.19
CA LEU A 20 -10.60 12.84 -15.34
C LEU A 20 -11.11 11.67 -16.20
N LEU A 21 -12.10 10.92 -15.72
CA LEU A 21 -12.55 9.66 -16.31
C LEU A 21 -13.50 9.83 -17.49
N ASN A 22 -14.23 10.96 -17.56
CA ASN A 22 -15.35 11.09 -18.50
C ASN A 22 -14.96 11.22 -19.97
N SER A 23 -13.68 11.39 -20.30
CA SER A 23 -13.22 11.57 -21.68
C SER A 23 -12.39 10.41 -22.27
N SER A 24 -11.88 9.50 -21.46
CA SER A 24 -10.96 8.44 -21.94
C SER A 24 -11.29 7.02 -21.49
N GLU A 25 -12.19 6.81 -20.52
CA GLU A 25 -12.55 5.47 -20.02
C GLU A 25 -13.03 4.48 -21.11
N SER A 26 -13.78 4.99 -22.10
CA SER A 26 -14.32 4.12 -23.15
C SER A 26 -13.25 3.56 -24.11
N ASN A 27 -12.09 4.21 -24.20
CA ASN A 27 -11.03 3.83 -25.12
C ASN A 27 -9.89 3.04 -24.47
N VAL A 28 -9.56 3.30 -23.19
CA VAL A 28 -8.46 2.65 -22.46
C VAL A 28 -8.86 1.23 -22.03
N ILE A 29 -10.11 1.02 -21.59
CA ILE A 29 -10.59 -0.32 -21.18
C ILE A 29 -10.73 -1.27 -22.37
N LYS A 30 -10.92 -0.74 -23.59
CA LYS A 30 -11.09 -1.55 -24.82
C LYS A 30 -9.77 -1.93 -25.50
N SER A 31 -8.67 -1.28 -25.20
CA SER A 31 -7.39 -1.62 -25.81
C SER A 31 -6.56 -2.42 -24.81
N SER A 32 -6.43 -3.72 -25.05
CA SER A 32 -5.35 -4.55 -24.51
C SER A 32 -4.01 -4.12 -25.13
N LYS A 33 -3.63 -2.84 -24.96
CA LYS A 33 -2.31 -2.39 -25.38
C LYS A 33 -1.26 -3.04 -24.51
N ALA A 34 -0.28 -3.65 -25.16
CA ALA A 34 0.89 -4.17 -24.48
C ALA A 34 1.54 -3.02 -23.64
N ILE A 35 2.09 -3.34 -22.48
CA ILE A 35 2.74 -2.38 -21.56
C ILE A 35 3.78 -1.50 -22.28
N LYS A 36 4.38 -1.99 -23.38
CA LYS A 36 5.34 -1.26 -24.23
C LYS A 36 4.80 0.01 -24.90
N ASP A 37 3.48 0.12 -25.06
CA ASP A 37 2.84 1.24 -25.77
C ASP A 37 2.24 2.29 -24.84
N THR A 38 2.52 2.20 -23.55
CA THR A 38 1.96 3.08 -22.53
C THR A 38 2.79 4.34 -22.35
N GLN A 39 2.11 5.47 -22.27
CA GLN A 39 2.78 6.76 -22.13
C GLN A 39 2.93 7.14 -20.65
N VAL A 40 4.11 7.63 -20.32
CA VAL A 40 4.40 8.23 -19.02
C VAL A 40 3.71 9.59 -18.93
N GLN A 41 2.86 9.78 -17.92
CA GLN A 41 2.12 11.02 -17.68
C GLN A 41 2.95 11.99 -16.83
N TRP A 42 3.89 12.67 -17.45
CA TRP A 42 4.88 13.54 -16.79
C TRP A 42 4.24 14.54 -15.81
N LEU A 43 3.15 15.19 -16.19
CA LEU A 43 2.50 16.17 -15.32
C LEU A 43 1.98 15.55 -14.01
N ARG A 44 1.58 14.29 -14.03
CA ARG A 44 1.07 13.56 -12.85
C ARG A 44 2.18 13.01 -11.97
N ILE A 45 3.41 12.93 -12.49
CA ILE A 45 4.59 12.48 -11.75
C ILE A 45 5.22 13.63 -10.97
N VAL A 46 5.02 14.88 -11.40
CA VAL A 46 5.61 16.05 -10.76
C VAL A 46 5.45 16.06 -9.23
N PRO A 47 4.26 15.82 -8.65
CA PRO A 47 4.12 15.79 -7.19
C PRO A 47 5.00 14.72 -6.52
N PHE A 48 5.16 13.56 -7.14
CA PHE A 48 6.02 12.48 -6.64
C PHE A 48 7.50 12.88 -6.66
N ILE A 49 7.97 13.49 -7.76
CA ILE A 49 9.34 14.01 -7.88
C ILE A 49 9.58 15.13 -6.86
N LEU A 50 8.64 16.10 -6.78
CA LEU A 50 8.76 17.21 -5.84
C LEU A 50 8.82 16.74 -4.39
N LEU A 51 8.08 15.69 -4.03
CA LEU A 51 8.13 15.12 -2.69
C LEU A 51 9.52 14.52 -2.38
N HIS A 52 10.19 13.88 -3.36
CA HIS A 52 11.57 13.41 -3.20
C HIS A 52 12.56 14.56 -3.04
N ILE A 53 12.45 15.58 -3.89
CA ILE A 53 13.31 16.78 -3.80
C ILE A 53 13.10 17.46 -2.44
N ALA A 54 11.86 17.55 -1.95
CA ALA A 54 11.52 18.14 -0.66
C ALA A 54 12.16 17.40 0.53
N CYS A 55 12.55 16.12 0.39
CA CYS A 55 13.32 15.42 1.43
C CYS A 55 14.68 16.10 1.69
N LEU A 56 15.26 16.78 0.70
CA LEU A 56 16.52 17.52 0.89
C LEU A 56 16.38 18.66 1.90
N ALA A 57 15.16 19.12 2.18
CA ALA A 57 14.91 20.18 3.17
C ALA A 57 15.34 19.78 4.59
N VAL A 58 15.57 18.49 4.88
CA VAL A 58 16.12 18.02 6.16
C VAL A 58 17.46 18.72 6.52
N PHE A 59 18.25 19.11 5.51
CA PHE A 59 19.52 19.79 5.72
C PHE A 59 19.37 21.24 6.20
N TRP A 60 18.19 21.86 6.01
CA TRP A 60 17.92 23.24 6.40
C TRP A 60 17.05 23.34 7.65
N VAL A 61 16.08 22.44 7.83
CA VAL A 61 15.15 22.51 8.96
C VAL A 61 15.75 21.96 10.25
N GLY A 62 16.90 21.27 10.17
CA GLY A 62 17.50 20.59 11.32
C GLY A 62 16.68 19.39 11.80
N VAL A 63 16.98 18.93 13.02
CA VAL A 63 16.35 17.75 13.61
C VAL A 63 16.07 17.99 15.10
N SER A 64 14.90 17.52 15.57
CA SER A 64 14.58 17.36 16.98
C SER A 64 14.15 15.92 17.26
N TRP A 65 14.34 15.45 18.48
CA TRP A 65 13.84 14.13 18.88
C TRP A 65 12.34 14.01 18.69
N PHE A 66 11.60 15.10 18.95
CA PHE A 66 10.16 15.12 18.74
C PHE A 66 9.79 14.93 17.28
N SER A 67 10.47 15.63 16.35
CA SER A 67 10.17 15.50 14.92
C SER A 67 10.45 14.09 14.38
N VAL A 68 11.50 13.43 14.85
CA VAL A 68 11.82 12.03 14.50
C VAL A 68 10.80 11.06 15.12
N ALA A 69 10.46 11.22 16.39
CA ALA A 69 9.46 10.39 17.06
C ALA A 69 8.08 10.52 16.38
N PHE A 70 7.67 11.76 16.03
CA PHE A 70 6.44 12.02 15.29
C PHE A 70 6.47 11.38 13.90
N MET A 71 7.59 11.51 13.17
CA MET A 71 7.79 10.88 11.86
C MET A 71 7.56 9.37 11.95
N LEU A 72 8.19 8.70 12.90
CA LEU A 72 8.06 7.25 13.09
C LEU A 72 6.64 6.85 13.49
N ALA A 73 6.04 7.55 14.45
CA ALA A 73 4.67 7.28 14.88
C ALA A 73 3.67 7.46 13.73
N PHE A 74 3.78 8.54 12.96
CA PHE A 74 2.90 8.82 11.84
C PHE A 74 3.12 7.85 10.67
N TYR A 75 4.36 7.39 10.46
CA TYR A 75 4.67 6.28 9.54
C TYR A 75 3.94 5.00 9.96
N LEU A 76 4.09 4.57 11.21
CA LEU A 76 3.52 3.32 11.72
C LEU A 76 1.98 3.33 11.68
N ILE A 77 1.35 4.45 12.07
CA ILE A 77 -0.11 4.59 12.06
C ILE A 77 -0.65 4.48 10.62
N ARG A 78 -0.03 5.16 9.67
CA ARG A 78 -0.45 5.10 8.26
C ARG A 78 -0.11 3.76 7.61
N MET A 79 1.04 3.16 7.93
CA MET A 79 1.39 1.81 7.47
C MET A 79 0.35 0.81 7.97
N PHE A 80 -0.05 0.86 9.24
CA PHE A 80 -1.13 0.02 9.76
C PHE A 80 -2.46 0.23 9.01
N ALA A 81 -2.82 1.47 8.69
CA ALA A 81 -4.04 1.76 7.93
C ALA A 81 -4.00 1.18 6.51
N ILE A 82 -2.85 1.23 5.83
CA ILE A 82 -2.66 0.57 4.52
C ILE A 82 -2.75 -0.95 4.68
N THR A 83 -1.97 -1.54 5.57
CA THR A 83 -1.85 -3.00 5.68
C THR A 83 -3.11 -3.65 6.27
N GLY A 84 -3.73 -3.02 7.27
CA GLY A 84 -4.95 -3.50 7.91
C GLY A 84 -6.20 -3.21 7.08
N PHE A 85 -6.37 -1.96 6.62
CA PHE A 85 -7.65 -1.54 6.06
C PHE A 85 -7.68 -1.44 4.54
N PHE A 86 -6.67 -0.92 3.86
CA PHE A 86 -6.67 -0.97 2.40
C PHE A 86 -6.47 -2.41 1.91
N HIS A 87 -5.51 -3.12 2.49
CA HIS A 87 -5.13 -4.44 2.06
C HIS A 87 -6.07 -5.53 2.61
N ARG A 88 -6.00 -5.83 3.93
CA ARG A 88 -6.71 -6.98 4.51
C ARG A 88 -8.23 -6.78 4.56
N TYR A 89 -8.71 -5.53 4.73
CA TYR A 89 -10.14 -5.24 4.77
C TYR A 89 -10.73 -4.99 3.39
N LEU A 90 -10.30 -3.94 2.65
CA LEU A 90 -10.91 -3.60 1.36
C LEU A 90 -10.56 -4.61 0.26
N ALA A 91 -9.28 -4.97 0.11
CA ALA A 91 -8.89 -5.85 -0.96
C ALA A 91 -9.35 -7.30 -0.69
N HIS A 92 -9.07 -7.86 0.49
CA HIS A 92 -9.25 -9.29 0.78
C HIS A 92 -10.47 -9.63 1.65
N LYS A 93 -11.13 -8.65 2.28
CA LYS A 93 -12.31 -8.87 3.14
C LYS A 93 -12.06 -9.93 4.21
N THR A 94 -10.92 -9.85 4.88
CA THR A 94 -10.52 -10.87 5.86
C THR A 94 -11.14 -10.68 7.24
N PHE A 95 -11.79 -9.54 7.49
CA PHE A 95 -12.57 -9.24 8.69
C PHE A 95 -13.70 -8.26 8.36
N GLN A 96 -14.54 -7.97 9.35
CA GLN A 96 -15.63 -7.00 9.26
C GLN A 96 -15.45 -5.89 10.29
N THR A 97 -16.05 -4.72 10.03
CA THR A 97 -16.01 -3.57 10.94
C THR A 97 -17.23 -2.67 10.72
N SER A 98 -17.45 -1.73 11.66
CA SER A 98 -18.48 -0.70 11.53
C SER A 98 -18.08 0.40 10.53
N ARG A 99 -19.07 1.09 9.95
CA ARG A 99 -18.83 2.20 9.00
C ARG A 99 -17.98 3.34 9.59
N PRO A 100 -18.14 3.77 10.85
CA PRO A 100 -17.27 4.78 11.45
C PRO A 100 -15.80 4.33 11.55
N VAL A 101 -15.55 3.11 12.01
CA VAL A 101 -14.19 2.55 12.10
C VAL A 101 -13.59 2.38 10.70
N GLN A 102 -14.38 1.88 9.74
CA GLN A 102 -14.01 1.80 8.34
C GLN A 102 -13.55 3.17 7.82
N PHE A 103 -14.39 4.20 7.95
CA PHE A 103 -14.08 5.54 7.46
C PHE A 103 -12.82 6.11 8.11
N PHE A 104 -12.70 5.99 9.43
CA PHE A 104 -11.56 6.50 10.18
C PHE A 104 -10.22 5.93 9.67
N PHE A 105 -10.12 4.61 9.55
CA PHE A 105 -8.86 4.00 9.09
C PHE A 105 -8.63 4.17 7.59
N LEU A 106 -9.68 4.24 6.77
CA LEU A 106 -9.53 4.55 5.35
C LEU A 106 -9.08 5.99 5.13
N LEU A 107 -9.52 6.93 5.96
CA LEU A 107 -9.04 8.32 5.97
C LEU A 107 -7.55 8.36 6.30
N ILE A 108 -7.10 7.66 7.37
CA ILE A 108 -5.68 7.57 7.73
C ILE A 108 -4.86 6.94 6.60
N GLY A 109 -5.36 5.88 5.97
CA GLY A 109 -4.71 5.26 4.81
C GLY A 109 -4.56 6.24 3.64
N THR A 110 -5.58 7.06 3.38
CA THR A 110 -5.56 8.09 2.32
C THR A 110 -4.50 9.17 2.59
N MET A 111 -4.20 9.49 3.86
CA MET A 111 -3.12 10.42 4.23
C MET A 111 -1.72 9.92 3.81
N SER A 112 -1.59 8.68 3.34
CA SER A 112 -0.32 8.08 2.90
C SER A 112 0.11 8.50 1.49
N ALA A 113 -0.66 9.34 0.81
CA ALA A 113 -0.41 9.81 -0.56
C ALA A 113 -0.26 8.68 -1.61
N GLN A 114 -0.91 7.52 -1.36
CA GLN A 114 -0.96 6.38 -2.28
C GLN A 114 -2.30 6.31 -3.02
N ARG A 115 -2.87 7.47 -3.38
CA ARG A 115 -4.18 7.64 -3.99
C ARG A 115 -5.33 7.24 -3.03
N GLY A 116 -6.50 6.97 -3.61
CA GLY A 116 -7.68 6.63 -2.83
C GLY A 116 -7.79 5.14 -2.48
N PRO A 117 -8.63 4.80 -1.48
CA PRO A 117 -8.78 3.42 -1.00
C PRO A 117 -9.34 2.46 -2.05
N LEU A 118 -10.24 2.93 -2.91
CA LEU A 118 -10.83 2.09 -3.97
C LEU A 118 -9.84 1.85 -5.11
N TRP A 119 -9.08 2.86 -5.48
CA TRP A 119 -8.00 2.71 -6.46
C TRP A 119 -6.99 1.66 -6.00
N TRP A 120 -6.53 1.78 -4.74
CA TRP A 120 -5.55 0.88 -4.17
C TRP A 120 -6.07 -0.57 -4.13
N ALA A 121 -7.27 -0.77 -3.55
CA ALA A 121 -7.87 -2.10 -3.44
C ALA A 121 -8.18 -2.73 -4.80
N ALA A 122 -8.59 -1.92 -5.79
CA ALA A 122 -8.88 -2.41 -7.14
C ALA A 122 -7.62 -2.92 -7.84
N HIS A 123 -6.51 -2.15 -7.79
CA HIS A 123 -5.24 -2.56 -8.37
C HIS A 123 -4.68 -3.80 -7.68
N HIS A 124 -4.80 -3.90 -6.35
CA HIS A 124 -4.35 -5.05 -5.60
C HIS A 124 -5.16 -6.32 -5.90
N ARG A 125 -6.50 -6.22 -5.99
CA ARG A 125 -7.34 -7.36 -6.44
C ARG A 125 -7.02 -7.78 -7.87
N TYR A 126 -6.73 -6.82 -8.74
CA TYR A 126 -6.36 -7.09 -10.13
C TYR A 126 -5.00 -7.76 -10.21
N HIS A 127 -4.02 -7.32 -9.41
CA HIS A 127 -2.73 -7.98 -9.24
C HIS A 127 -2.90 -9.46 -8.83
N HIS A 128 -3.63 -9.76 -7.75
CA HIS A 128 -3.86 -11.14 -7.32
C HIS A 128 -4.52 -12.03 -8.37
N ARG A 129 -5.30 -11.44 -9.27
CA ARG A 129 -5.93 -12.18 -10.36
C ARG A 129 -4.95 -12.52 -11.48
N PHE A 130 -3.93 -11.70 -11.68
CA PHE A 130 -3.02 -11.77 -12.82
C PHE A 130 -1.55 -11.71 -12.40
N THR A 131 -1.24 -12.07 -11.17
CA THR A 131 0.11 -11.94 -10.59
C THR A 131 1.20 -12.44 -11.54
N ASP A 132 2.22 -11.59 -11.74
CA ASP A 132 3.38 -11.84 -12.59
C ASP A 132 3.06 -12.23 -14.05
N THR A 133 1.85 -11.94 -14.55
CA THR A 133 1.51 -12.07 -15.98
C THR A 133 1.67 -10.72 -16.70
N GLU A 134 1.44 -10.70 -18.03
CA GLU A 134 1.42 -9.47 -18.84
C GLU A 134 0.30 -8.50 -18.44
N HIS A 135 -0.74 -8.99 -17.76
CA HIS A 135 -1.87 -8.18 -17.32
C HIS A 135 -1.68 -7.61 -15.89
N ASP A 136 -0.67 -8.06 -15.16
CA ASP A 136 -0.37 -7.56 -13.82
C ASP A 136 0.13 -6.11 -13.91
N PRO A 137 -0.54 -5.14 -13.21
CA PRO A 137 -0.14 -3.74 -13.28
C PRO A 137 1.31 -3.50 -12.87
N HIS A 138 1.87 -4.30 -11.98
CA HIS A 138 3.24 -4.17 -11.47
C HIS A 138 4.05 -5.46 -11.54
N SER A 139 3.86 -6.25 -12.60
CA SER A 139 4.58 -7.51 -12.82
C SER A 139 6.09 -7.36 -12.64
N SER A 140 6.67 -8.22 -11.81
CA SER A 140 8.12 -8.30 -11.59
C SER A 140 8.87 -8.78 -12.83
N GLN A 141 8.20 -9.40 -13.80
CA GLN A 141 8.76 -9.81 -15.09
C GLN A 141 9.24 -8.64 -15.95
N HIS A 142 8.68 -7.43 -15.74
CA HIS A 142 9.13 -6.22 -16.42
C HIS A 142 10.32 -5.53 -15.73
N GLY A 143 10.91 -6.19 -14.74
CA GLY A 143 12.09 -5.74 -14.00
C GLY A 143 11.75 -4.89 -12.77
N PHE A 144 12.79 -4.68 -11.95
CA PHE A 144 12.68 -4.00 -10.66
C PHE A 144 12.09 -2.60 -10.78
N TRP A 145 12.63 -1.75 -11.66
CA TRP A 145 12.18 -0.36 -11.76
C TRP A 145 10.74 -0.21 -12.18
N TYR A 146 10.27 -1.09 -13.07
CA TYR A 146 8.88 -1.08 -13.48
C TYR A 146 7.97 -1.49 -12.31
N SER A 147 8.22 -2.64 -11.69
CA SER A 147 7.39 -3.13 -10.58
C SER A 147 7.45 -2.24 -9.34
N HIS A 148 8.57 -1.52 -9.12
CA HIS A 148 8.71 -0.60 -8.00
C HIS A 148 8.01 0.74 -8.25
N VAL A 149 8.36 1.44 -9.34
CA VAL A 149 7.90 2.82 -9.59
C VAL A 149 7.16 2.96 -10.91
N GLY A 150 7.66 2.36 -12.00
CA GLY A 150 7.18 2.59 -13.35
C GLY A 150 5.70 2.33 -13.57
N TRP A 151 5.15 1.34 -12.88
CA TRP A 151 3.78 0.89 -13.07
C TRP A 151 2.73 1.97 -12.75
N PHE A 152 2.90 2.75 -11.68
CA PHE A 152 1.91 3.77 -11.31
C PHE A 152 2.15 5.12 -12.01
N LEU A 153 3.27 5.26 -12.73
CA LEU A 153 3.57 6.40 -13.58
C LEU A 153 2.91 6.27 -14.96
N ASN A 154 2.37 5.09 -15.26
CA ASN A 154 1.74 4.77 -16.50
C ASN A 154 0.27 5.20 -16.51
N ASP A 155 -0.20 5.77 -17.64
CA ASP A 155 -1.56 6.28 -17.79
C ASP A 155 -2.65 5.23 -17.57
N GLN A 156 -2.41 3.97 -17.94
CA GLN A 156 -3.37 2.86 -17.77
C GLN A 156 -3.67 2.56 -16.29
N ASN A 157 -2.74 2.86 -15.39
CA ASN A 157 -2.89 2.59 -13.96
C ASN A 157 -3.35 3.80 -13.14
N PHE A 158 -3.69 4.92 -13.81
CA PHE A 158 -4.23 6.09 -13.12
C PHE A 158 -5.67 5.93 -12.67
N PHE A 159 -6.46 5.10 -13.32
CA PHE A 159 -7.89 5.01 -13.09
C PHE A 159 -8.26 3.95 -12.06
N THR A 160 -9.29 4.23 -11.25
CA THR A 160 -9.87 3.23 -10.36
C THR A 160 -10.63 2.20 -11.18
N ARG A 161 -10.21 0.93 -11.14
CA ARG A 161 -10.85 -0.20 -11.83
C ARG A 161 -12.17 -0.57 -11.14
N LYS A 162 -13.23 0.18 -11.42
CA LYS A 162 -14.53 0.07 -10.72
C LYS A 162 -15.18 -1.30 -10.86
N GLU A 163 -14.93 -1.99 -11.96
CA GLU A 163 -15.43 -3.34 -12.23
C GLU A 163 -14.95 -4.39 -11.22
N VAL A 164 -13.78 -4.17 -10.61
CA VAL A 164 -13.16 -5.10 -9.64
C VAL A 164 -13.64 -4.86 -8.21
N ILE A 165 -14.22 -3.67 -7.94
CA ILE A 165 -14.59 -3.21 -6.58
C ILE A 165 -16.06 -2.80 -6.45
N LYS A 166 -16.95 -3.31 -7.30
CA LYS A 166 -18.39 -3.01 -7.30
C LYS A 166 -19.04 -3.14 -5.92
N ASP A 167 -18.56 -4.07 -5.12
CA ASP A 167 -19.01 -4.34 -3.76
C ASP A 167 -18.77 -3.17 -2.79
N TRP A 168 -17.80 -2.29 -3.07
CA TRP A 168 -17.47 -1.12 -2.25
C TRP A 168 -18.08 0.18 -2.76
N LEU A 169 -18.51 0.24 -4.02
CA LEU A 169 -19.11 1.45 -4.62
C LEU A 169 -20.44 1.88 -3.94
N LYS A 170 -21.05 0.97 -3.20
CA LYS A 170 -22.28 1.26 -2.42
C LYS A 170 -22.06 2.10 -1.15
N PHE A 171 -20.79 2.34 -0.78
CA PHE A 171 -20.41 3.13 0.40
C PHE A 171 -19.97 4.54 -0.05
N PRO A 172 -20.84 5.56 0.05
CA PRO A 172 -20.55 6.90 -0.46
C PRO A 172 -19.34 7.54 0.21
N GLU A 173 -19.08 7.24 1.48
CA GLU A 173 -17.91 7.74 2.21
C GLU A 173 -16.59 7.18 1.67
N ILE A 174 -16.56 5.93 1.20
CA ILE A 174 -15.36 5.35 0.58
C ILE A 174 -15.15 5.96 -0.81
N VAL A 175 -16.24 6.12 -1.57
CA VAL A 175 -16.21 6.79 -2.88
C VAL A 175 -15.68 8.22 -2.73
N TRP A 176 -16.13 8.94 -1.69
CA TRP A 176 -15.66 10.29 -1.41
C TRP A 176 -14.15 10.33 -1.13
N LEU A 177 -13.65 9.45 -0.27
CA LEU A 177 -12.21 9.35 0.02
C LEU A 177 -11.39 9.02 -1.23
N ASP A 178 -11.89 8.16 -2.12
CA ASP A 178 -11.21 7.81 -3.36
C ASP A 178 -11.15 8.99 -4.33
N ARG A 179 -12.26 9.70 -4.49
CA ARG A 179 -12.35 10.88 -5.37
C ARG A 179 -11.48 12.03 -4.89
N PHE A 180 -11.56 12.33 -3.60
CA PHE A 180 -10.92 13.50 -2.98
C PHE A 180 -9.67 13.15 -2.18
N SER A 181 -8.92 12.13 -2.63
CA SER A 181 -7.69 11.71 -1.95
C SER A 181 -6.62 12.81 -1.91
N LEU A 182 -6.47 13.62 -2.96
CA LEU A 182 -5.51 14.72 -2.97
C LEU A 182 -5.85 15.82 -1.94
N PRO A 183 -7.09 16.34 -1.84
CA PRO A 183 -7.48 17.22 -0.74
C PRO A 183 -7.16 16.69 0.65
N VAL A 184 -7.38 15.39 0.92
CA VAL A 184 -7.01 14.75 2.20
C VAL A 184 -5.52 14.85 2.45
N VAL A 185 -4.68 14.56 1.45
CA VAL A 185 -3.22 14.64 1.55
C VAL A 185 -2.76 16.08 1.83
N LEU A 186 -3.30 17.06 1.10
CA LEU A 186 -2.97 18.48 1.27
C LEU A 186 -3.39 19.00 2.66
N LEU A 187 -4.58 18.65 3.12
CA LEU A 187 -5.05 19.00 4.45
C LEU A 187 -4.19 18.36 5.54
N THR A 188 -3.75 17.11 5.34
CA THR A 188 -2.81 16.44 6.26
C THR A 188 -1.49 17.21 6.36
N ALA A 189 -0.92 17.61 5.22
CA ALA A 189 0.31 18.38 5.17
C ALA A 189 0.20 19.71 5.92
N LEU A 190 -0.88 20.46 5.66
CA LEU A 190 -1.17 21.72 6.32
C LEU A 190 -1.42 21.57 7.84
N SER A 191 -2.14 20.50 8.23
CA SER A 191 -2.41 20.21 9.63
C SER A 191 -1.15 19.89 10.42
N ILE A 192 -0.21 19.13 9.82
CA ILE A 192 1.07 18.82 10.45
C ILE A 192 1.93 20.06 10.58
N TYR A 193 1.97 20.91 9.55
CA TYR A 193 2.66 22.20 9.64
C TYR A 193 2.08 23.07 10.76
N GLY A 194 0.75 23.27 10.77
CA GLY A 194 0.08 24.09 11.79
C GLY A 194 0.24 23.52 13.20
N PHE A 195 0.22 22.20 13.36
CA PHE A 195 0.49 21.53 14.63
C PHE A 195 1.92 21.81 15.12
N GLY A 196 2.90 21.77 14.22
CA GLY A 196 4.29 22.10 14.56
C GLY A 196 4.48 23.56 14.95
N GLU A 197 3.79 24.51 14.29
CA GLU A 197 3.81 25.93 14.69
C GLU A 197 3.17 26.13 16.08
N TRP A 198 2.05 25.46 16.33
CA TRP A 198 1.42 25.48 17.65
C TRP A 198 2.36 24.93 18.73
N LEU A 199 3.04 23.81 18.46
CA LEU A 199 4.01 23.24 19.41
C LEU A 199 5.20 24.18 19.67
N ALA A 200 5.69 24.86 18.65
CA ALA A 200 6.80 25.82 18.80
C ALA A 200 6.46 26.94 19.79
N VAL A 201 5.20 27.37 19.82
CA VAL A 201 4.71 28.39 20.76
C VAL A 201 4.34 27.79 22.11
N ALA A 202 3.57 26.72 22.14
CA ALA A 202 3.03 26.16 23.39
C ALA A 202 4.06 25.32 24.18
N TYR A 203 5.02 24.70 23.49
CA TYR A 203 6.01 23.78 24.06
C TYR A 203 7.40 23.99 23.44
N PRO A 204 8.04 25.17 23.61
CA PRO A 204 9.32 25.50 22.99
C PRO A 204 10.46 24.50 23.29
N SER A 205 10.37 23.83 24.45
CA SER A 205 11.34 22.84 24.92
C SER A 205 11.43 21.60 24.01
N LEU A 206 10.42 21.34 23.15
CA LEU A 206 10.47 20.26 22.18
C LEU A 206 11.44 20.53 21.03
N GLY A 207 11.90 21.78 20.86
CA GLY A 207 12.86 22.17 19.83
C GLY A 207 12.38 21.89 18.40
N THR A 208 11.05 21.94 18.17
CA THR A 208 10.45 21.71 16.86
C THR A 208 9.79 22.97 16.31
N SER A 209 9.55 23.00 15.01
CA SER A 209 8.81 24.07 14.32
C SER A 209 7.82 23.45 13.32
N GLY A 210 6.92 24.27 12.79
CA GLY A 210 5.98 23.83 11.76
C GLY A 210 6.68 23.28 10.53
N LEU A 211 7.71 24.00 10.04
CA LEU A 211 8.46 23.55 8.88
C LEU A 211 9.25 22.26 9.16
N GLN A 212 9.86 22.14 10.33
CA GLN A 212 10.58 20.94 10.73
C GLN A 212 9.63 19.72 10.82
N LEU A 213 8.46 19.90 11.47
CA LEU A 213 7.49 18.84 11.62
C LEU A 213 6.86 18.45 10.27
N PHE A 214 6.62 19.43 9.38
CA PHE A 214 6.17 19.18 8.00
C PHE A 214 7.20 18.34 7.22
N VAL A 215 8.48 18.71 7.25
CA VAL A 215 9.52 18.00 6.51
C VAL A 215 9.71 16.57 7.04
N TRP A 216 9.91 16.41 8.36
CA TRP A 216 10.11 15.06 8.94
C TRP A 216 8.82 14.27 9.00
N GLY A 217 7.77 14.85 9.58
CA GLY A 217 6.51 14.16 9.87
C GLY A 217 5.66 13.88 8.63
N PHE A 218 5.67 14.77 7.62
CA PHE A 218 4.92 14.54 6.39
C PHE A 218 5.80 14.10 5.24
N VAL A 219 6.79 14.88 4.83
CA VAL A 219 7.55 14.62 3.59
C VAL A 219 8.38 13.33 3.70
N VAL A 220 9.31 13.26 4.65
CA VAL A 220 10.20 12.10 4.83
C VAL A 220 9.40 10.84 5.17
N SER A 221 8.47 10.96 6.14
CA SER A 221 7.61 9.85 6.54
C SER A 221 6.76 9.29 5.38
N THR A 222 6.28 10.15 4.47
CA THR A 222 5.49 9.73 3.32
C THR A 222 6.36 9.02 2.28
N ILE A 223 7.55 9.54 1.97
CA ILE A 223 8.48 8.87 1.04
C ILE A 223 8.90 7.50 1.57
N LEU A 224 9.27 7.39 2.85
CA LEU A 224 9.61 6.11 3.46
C LEU A 224 8.44 5.11 3.36
N LEU A 225 7.22 5.55 3.63
CA LEU A 225 6.03 4.71 3.58
C LEU A 225 5.71 4.25 2.15
N ILE A 226 5.78 5.15 1.17
CA ILE A 226 5.56 4.82 -0.25
C ILE A 226 6.56 3.75 -0.68
N HIS A 227 7.86 3.97 -0.47
CA HIS A 227 8.87 3.00 -0.90
C HIS A 227 8.80 1.67 -0.15
N ALA A 228 8.47 1.67 1.15
CA ALA A 228 8.25 0.43 1.89
C ALA A 228 7.09 -0.39 1.27
N THR A 229 5.98 0.26 0.91
CA THR A 229 4.85 -0.40 0.23
C THR A 229 5.26 -0.89 -1.18
N LEU A 230 5.96 -0.06 -1.96
CA LEU A 230 6.42 -0.43 -3.30
C LEU A 230 7.46 -1.57 -3.30
N CYS A 231 8.22 -1.74 -2.21
CA CYS A 231 9.12 -2.89 -2.03
C CYS A 231 8.35 -4.22 -1.98
N ILE A 232 7.09 -4.23 -1.56
CA ILE A 232 6.26 -5.43 -1.61
C ILE A 232 5.97 -5.80 -3.08
N ASN A 233 5.70 -4.84 -3.94
CA ASN A 233 5.46 -5.10 -5.37
C ASN A 233 6.72 -5.56 -6.13
N SER A 234 7.90 -5.18 -5.67
CA SER A 234 9.18 -5.43 -6.34
C SER A 234 10.05 -6.44 -5.60
N LEU A 235 10.62 -6.06 -4.45
CA LEU A 235 11.58 -6.89 -3.73
C LEU A 235 10.98 -8.19 -3.19
N ALA A 236 9.71 -8.19 -2.78
CA ALA A 236 9.04 -9.38 -2.29
C ALA A 236 8.68 -10.39 -3.42
N HIS A 237 8.85 -10.02 -4.70
CA HIS A 237 8.82 -10.94 -5.84
C HIS A 237 10.21 -11.34 -6.35
N LEU A 238 11.29 -10.71 -5.84
CA LEU A 238 12.66 -10.98 -6.28
C LEU A 238 13.50 -11.68 -5.19
N TYR A 239 13.35 -11.25 -3.93
CA TYR A 239 14.23 -11.66 -2.84
C TYR A 239 13.47 -12.21 -1.63
N GLY A 240 13.87 -13.37 -1.15
CA GLY A 240 13.28 -14.02 0.02
C GLY A 240 13.10 -15.53 -0.15
N ARG A 241 12.40 -16.14 0.80
CA ARG A 241 12.11 -17.57 0.82
C ARG A 241 10.73 -17.84 0.23
N ARG A 242 10.59 -19.01 -0.38
CA ARG A 242 9.27 -19.55 -0.74
C ARG A 242 8.96 -20.70 0.23
N ASP A 243 8.00 -20.46 1.11
CA ASP A 243 7.54 -21.47 2.06
C ASP A 243 6.40 -22.31 1.46
N PHE A 244 5.73 -21.78 0.45
CA PHE A 244 4.67 -22.43 -0.32
C PHE A 244 4.92 -22.33 -1.82
N GLU A 245 4.50 -23.33 -2.57
CA GLU A 245 4.50 -23.29 -4.03
C GLU A 245 3.33 -22.45 -4.53
N THR A 246 3.62 -21.41 -5.28
CA THR A 246 2.67 -20.51 -5.96
C THR A 246 3.04 -20.42 -7.43
N ASP A 247 2.09 -20.09 -8.29
CA ASP A 247 2.32 -19.90 -9.72
C ASP A 247 3.03 -18.56 -10.05
N ASP A 248 3.29 -17.76 -9.02
CA ASP A 248 3.96 -16.46 -9.09
C ASP A 248 5.35 -16.48 -8.42
N ASN A 249 6.06 -15.34 -8.45
CA ASN A 249 7.38 -15.18 -7.87
C ASN A 249 7.40 -14.68 -6.42
N SER A 250 6.25 -14.60 -5.75
CA SER A 250 6.13 -14.09 -4.39
C SER A 250 7.05 -14.81 -3.39
N ARG A 251 7.62 -14.06 -2.46
CA ARG A 251 8.59 -14.54 -1.48
C ARG A 251 8.34 -13.95 -0.09
N ASN A 252 8.69 -14.71 0.91
CA ASN A 252 8.70 -14.28 2.31
C ASN A 252 10.03 -13.60 2.64
N ASN A 253 9.97 -12.36 3.12
CA ASN A 253 11.13 -11.55 3.47
C ASN A 253 10.91 -10.90 4.84
N LEU A 254 11.74 -11.28 5.84
CA LEU A 254 11.63 -10.81 7.21
C LEU A 254 11.85 -9.29 7.33
N PHE A 255 12.85 -8.74 6.61
CA PHE A 255 13.13 -7.31 6.67
C PHE A 255 11.93 -6.49 6.16
N LEU A 256 11.39 -6.88 5.01
CA LEU A 256 10.18 -6.26 4.49
C LEU A 256 9.00 -6.41 5.45
N SER A 257 8.87 -7.57 6.11
CA SER A 257 7.79 -7.79 7.09
C SER A 257 7.88 -6.83 8.27
N ILE A 258 9.09 -6.52 8.75
CA ILE A 258 9.29 -5.59 9.86
C ILE A 258 8.87 -4.16 9.45
N ILE A 259 9.39 -3.66 8.34
CA ILE A 259 9.12 -2.28 7.90
C ILE A 259 7.68 -2.06 7.41
N THR A 260 7.00 -3.11 6.95
CA THR A 260 5.61 -3.07 6.48
C THR A 260 4.60 -3.70 7.45
N LEU A 261 5.00 -3.93 8.70
CA LEU A 261 4.16 -4.48 9.77
C LEU A 261 3.55 -5.86 9.47
N GLY A 262 4.18 -6.67 8.58
CA GLY A 262 3.76 -8.04 8.29
C GLY A 262 3.58 -8.37 6.81
N GLU A 263 3.55 -7.39 5.90
CA GLU A 263 3.31 -7.64 4.47
C GLU A 263 4.46 -8.38 3.76
N GLY A 264 5.65 -8.41 4.38
CA GLY A 264 6.79 -9.20 3.87
C GLY A 264 6.60 -10.71 3.92
N TRP A 265 5.55 -11.23 4.58
CA TRP A 265 5.13 -12.64 4.48
C TRP A 265 4.33 -12.87 3.19
N HIS A 266 4.87 -12.42 2.09
CA HIS A 266 4.17 -12.22 0.83
C HIS A 266 3.89 -13.54 0.07
N ASN A 267 4.77 -14.53 0.13
CA ASN A 267 4.50 -15.86 -0.42
C ASN A 267 3.38 -16.59 0.33
N ASN A 268 3.31 -16.46 1.67
CA ASN A 268 2.18 -16.98 2.43
C ASN A 268 0.88 -16.32 1.98
N HIS A 269 0.91 -14.98 1.84
CA HIS A 269 -0.23 -14.18 1.44
C HIS A 269 -0.73 -14.58 0.03
N HIS A 270 0.17 -14.71 -0.96
CA HIS A 270 -0.19 -15.17 -2.30
C HIS A 270 -0.71 -16.59 -2.34
N TYR A 271 -0.17 -17.46 -1.49
CA TYR A 271 -0.68 -18.83 -1.35
C TYR A 271 -2.09 -18.87 -0.78
N TYR A 272 -2.42 -18.03 0.22
CA TYR A 272 -3.76 -17.95 0.80
C TYR A 272 -4.09 -16.53 1.29
N ALA A 273 -4.56 -15.70 0.39
CA ALA A 273 -4.95 -14.31 0.64
C ALA A 273 -6.22 -14.15 1.51
N GLY A 274 -6.97 -15.24 1.72
CA GLY A 274 -8.23 -15.25 2.49
C GLY A 274 -8.06 -15.15 4.01
N SER A 275 -6.82 -15.21 4.53
CA SER A 275 -6.53 -15.11 5.97
C SER A 275 -6.23 -13.67 6.38
N THR A 276 -6.66 -13.28 7.59
CA THR A 276 -6.27 -12.00 8.19
C THR A 276 -4.80 -12.01 8.60
N ARG A 277 -4.25 -13.17 8.94
CA ARG A 277 -2.86 -13.35 9.33
C ARG A 277 -2.02 -13.71 8.09
N GLN A 278 -0.93 -12.99 7.84
CA GLN A 278 0.00 -13.27 6.75
C GLN A 278 1.24 -14.04 7.24
N GLY A 279 1.75 -13.76 8.42
CA GLY A 279 2.74 -14.60 9.10
C GLY A 279 2.09 -15.88 9.64
N PHE A 280 1.95 -16.93 8.83
CA PHE A 280 1.18 -18.13 9.18
C PHE A 280 1.73 -18.85 10.40
N PHE A 281 3.05 -18.86 10.58
CA PHE A 281 3.70 -19.55 11.69
C PHE A 281 3.98 -18.59 12.87
N TRP A 282 4.11 -19.12 14.09
CA TRP A 282 4.28 -18.32 15.30
C TRP A 282 5.54 -17.42 15.29
N TRP A 283 6.61 -17.86 14.60
CA TRP A 283 7.86 -17.11 14.46
C TRP A 283 7.82 -16.04 13.35
N GLN A 284 6.79 -16.07 12.53
CA GLN A 284 6.55 -15.07 11.48
C GLN A 284 5.76 -13.91 12.08
N VAL A 285 6.51 -12.91 12.56
CA VAL A 285 5.93 -11.75 13.23
C VAL A 285 5.08 -10.94 12.24
N ASP A 286 3.80 -10.76 12.59
CA ASP A 286 2.80 -10.03 11.81
C ASP A 286 2.14 -8.97 12.71
N ILE A 287 2.77 -7.80 12.78
CA ILE A 287 2.36 -6.72 13.69
C ILE A 287 0.95 -6.24 13.37
N THR A 288 0.61 -6.11 12.08
CA THR A 288 -0.75 -5.74 11.64
C THR A 288 -1.78 -6.71 12.19
N TYR A 289 -1.53 -8.03 12.12
CA TYR A 289 -2.43 -9.03 12.67
C TYR A 289 -2.60 -8.89 14.18
N TYR A 290 -1.51 -8.64 14.91
CA TYR A 290 -1.61 -8.49 16.37
C TYR A 290 -2.45 -7.26 16.76
N ILE A 291 -2.27 -6.13 16.05
CA ILE A 291 -3.11 -4.93 16.27
C ILE A 291 -4.58 -5.24 15.93
N LEU A 292 -4.85 -5.93 14.81
CA LEU A 292 -6.21 -6.34 14.44
C LEU A 292 -6.83 -7.29 15.48
N LYS A 293 -6.04 -8.17 16.13
CA LYS A 293 -6.52 -9.00 17.25
C LYS A 293 -6.92 -8.16 18.45
N ILE A 294 -6.12 -7.15 18.81
CA ILE A 294 -6.46 -6.21 19.88
C ILE A 294 -7.75 -5.46 19.53
N MET A 295 -7.89 -4.96 18.30
CA MET A 295 -9.11 -4.29 17.85
C MET A 295 -10.34 -5.19 17.91
N SER A 296 -10.16 -6.48 17.59
CA SER A 296 -11.26 -7.47 17.71
C SER A 296 -11.64 -7.71 19.16
N PHE A 297 -10.68 -7.79 20.06
CA PHE A 297 -10.94 -7.91 21.50
C PHE A 297 -11.72 -6.68 22.03
N LEU A 298 -11.42 -5.49 21.51
CA LEU A 298 -12.11 -4.24 21.84
C LEU A 298 -13.48 -4.09 21.12
N GLY A 299 -13.90 -5.07 20.31
CA GLY A 299 -15.17 -5.02 19.56
C GLY A 299 -15.19 -4.04 18.37
N LEU A 300 -14.05 -3.49 17.97
CA LEU A 300 -13.95 -2.55 16.83
C LEU A 300 -14.03 -3.27 15.48
N ILE A 301 -13.58 -4.53 15.44
CA ILE A 301 -13.66 -5.40 14.26
C ILE A 301 -14.12 -6.80 14.68
N TRP A 302 -14.67 -7.58 13.75
CA TRP A 302 -15.16 -8.95 13.99
C TRP A 302 -15.00 -9.84 12.76
N ALA A 303 -15.39 -11.11 12.87
CA ALA A 303 -15.29 -12.10 11.81
C ALA A 303 -13.88 -12.21 11.20
N ILE A 304 -12.84 -12.16 12.05
CA ILE A 304 -11.45 -12.36 11.66
C ILE A 304 -11.29 -13.76 11.06
N LYS A 305 -10.84 -13.86 9.82
CA LYS A 305 -10.62 -15.11 9.12
C LYS A 305 -9.26 -15.70 9.50
N PRO A 306 -9.24 -16.92 10.09
CA PRO A 306 -7.98 -17.59 10.43
C PRO A 306 -7.32 -18.22 9.20
N VAL A 307 -6.06 -18.62 9.36
CA VAL A 307 -5.41 -19.55 8.42
C VAL A 307 -6.05 -20.91 8.59
N PRO A 308 -6.59 -21.57 7.54
CA PRO A 308 -7.19 -22.90 7.64
C PRO A 308 -6.17 -23.96 8.06
N GLN A 309 -6.58 -24.93 8.90
CA GLN A 309 -5.70 -26.00 9.38
C GLN A 309 -5.05 -26.79 8.24
N ARG A 310 -5.77 -27.03 7.15
CA ARG A 310 -5.26 -27.72 5.97
C ARG A 310 -3.95 -27.12 5.41
N ILE A 311 -3.73 -25.80 5.55
CA ILE A 311 -2.51 -25.15 5.07
C ILE A 311 -1.30 -25.57 5.91
N TYR A 312 -1.46 -25.68 7.23
CA TYR A 312 -0.41 -26.20 8.11
C TYR A 312 -0.12 -27.67 7.83
N ASP A 313 -1.15 -28.48 7.59
CA ASP A 313 -1.02 -29.90 7.31
C ASP A 313 -0.30 -30.13 5.96
N MET A 314 -0.65 -29.38 4.93
CA MET A 314 0.03 -29.43 3.62
C MET A 314 1.50 -29.01 3.73
N HIS A 315 1.81 -27.93 4.45
CA HIS A 315 3.19 -27.50 4.65
C HIS A 315 4.00 -28.57 5.41
N LYS A 316 3.43 -29.17 6.44
CA LYS A 316 4.09 -30.26 7.21
C LYS A 316 4.38 -31.46 6.31
N SER A 317 3.42 -31.88 5.48
CA SER A 317 3.57 -33.00 4.54
C SER A 317 4.65 -32.73 3.52
N HIS A 318 4.69 -31.51 2.95
CA HIS A 318 5.72 -31.09 2.00
C HIS A 318 7.12 -31.13 2.63
N GLN A 319 7.29 -30.62 3.85
CA GLN A 319 8.57 -30.67 4.58
C GLN A 319 9.04 -32.10 4.89
N LEU A 320 8.12 -33.00 5.20
CA LEU A 320 8.43 -34.43 5.40
C LEU A 320 8.94 -35.07 4.11
N ASN A 321 8.29 -34.83 2.98
CA ASN A 321 8.69 -35.36 1.67
C ASN A 321 10.08 -34.84 1.26
N LEU A 322 10.37 -33.56 1.49
CA LEU A 322 11.70 -33.00 1.22
C LEU A 322 12.79 -33.66 2.06
N LYS A 323 12.53 -33.95 3.34
CA LYS A 323 13.46 -34.65 4.22
C LYS A 323 13.70 -36.09 3.77
N MET A 324 12.64 -36.80 3.38
CA MET A 324 12.73 -38.16 2.88
C MET A 324 13.55 -38.25 1.60
N ASN A 325 13.33 -37.34 0.66
CA ASN A 325 14.09 -37.29 -0.61
C ASN A 325 15.59 -36.98 -0.36
N ARG A 326 15.90 -36.04 0.53
CA ARG A 326 17.31 -35.75 0.92
C ARG A 326 18.01 -36.96 1.55
N ASN A 327 17.29 -37.74 2.36
CA ASN A 327 17.86 -38.93 2.97
C ASN A 327 18.10 -40.05 1.93
N LYS A 328 17.20 -40.23 0.95
CA LYS A 328 17.40 -41.18 -0.14
C LYS A 328 18.66 -40.85 -0.98
N ILE A 329 18.84 -39.59 -1.36
CA ILE A 329 20.02 -39.16 -2.13
C ILE A 329 21.30 -39.47 -1.35
N LYS A 330 21.34 -39.17 -0.05
CA LYS A 330 22.50 -39.45 0.78
C LYS A 330 22.82 -40.93 0.93
N THR A 331 21.82 -41.83 0.87
CA THR A 331 22.02 -43.29 0.93
C THR A 331 22.43 -43.88 -0.42
N GLU A 332 22.16 -43.19 -1.52
CA GLU A 332 22.60 -43.61 -2.87
C GLU A 332 24.01 -43.13 -3.22
N GLU A 333 24.55 -42.13 -2.49
CA GLU A 333 25.91 -41.60 -2.65
C GLU A 333 26.94 -42.24 -1.66
N SER A 334 26.47 -43.04 -0.72
CA SER A 334 27.30 -43.77 0.28
C SER A 334 27.46 -45.24 -0.08
#